data_6c22a66453b9a7e87d53000b21f462a4
#
_entry.id   6c22a66453b9a7e87d53000b21f462a4
#
_cell.length_a   1.000
_cell.length_b   1.000
_cell.length_c   1.000
_cell.angle_alpha   90.00
_cell.angle_beta   90.00
_cell.angle_gamma   90.00
#
_symmetry.space_group_name_H-M   'P 1'
#
loop_
_entity.id
_entity.type
_entity.pdbx_description
1 polymer ?
#
loop_
_entity_poly.entity_id
_entity_poly.type
_entity_poly.pdbx_seq_one_letter_code
_entity_poly.pdbx_strand_id
1 'polypeptide(L)'
;MTKETYLKDRSIIEQQMIAAGNEIEKLMEYYPCLREICFGQKTEAYPAAMFSGAAFLGTLMTRCSYRFYHRPRELRRLNYSVFIIGDPGSGKSFVSTLYELLAGPIRKVSKEGQNAENRYRRKRKEWLDNGQKGDGPAKPKVLIRTHPARTSNKVFIEDMKNAVEMVDGKEMHLHMLSFDTELDNAINQQGEAWSNKTYLELKAFHNEEDGQFFSNYDSELCDFNVYWNFVYTGTPNALKSKVNAKNIGNGFSTRLAAIPMPSTHFEMMKREVKEEAGAEPEEFRTMRMWAERLDTTHGELPISKLVNCTYEWAKDRMADAEEDQSKTDELLLKRVPYYGIAVSVPFIMMRHWNEWQEHHTLSIDDIDLRLCRLAMNIQFWCQRHFFAKYWDYYFMQQAQCISTPIHKRHTKLMRARYNMLPDEFSTFSMQLYLGVTQRNAEKMIERWLSDGYIQRIESGRYKKLFLELT
;
A
#
# COMPACT_ATOMS: atom_id res chain seq x y z
N MET A 1 -8.63 -6.74 -22.90
CA MET A 1 -7.15 -6.80 -22.94
C MET A 1 -6.77 -8.11 -23.60
N THR A 2 -6.00 -8.09 -24.69
CA THR A 2 -5.55 -9.31 -25.35
C THR A 2 -4.46 -9.99 -24.52
N LYS A 3 -4.27 -11.31 -24.71
CA LYS A 3 -3.19 -12.08 -24.07
C LYS A 3 -1.80 -11.46 -24.34
N GLU A 4 -1.59 -10.93 -25.54
CA GLU A 4 -0.33 -10.26 -25.92
C GLU A 4 -0.09 -8.96 -25.14
N THR A 5 -1.11 -8.13 -24.94
CA THR A 5 -1.01 -6.89 -24.15
C THR A 5 -0.67 -7.21 -22.71
N TYR A 6 -1.30 -8.25 -22.13
CA TYR A 6 -1.00 -8.70 -20.77
C TYR A 6 0.45 -9.17 -20.61
N LEU A 7 0.95 -9.98 -21.53
CA LEU A 7 2.33 -10.48 -21.50
C LEU A 7 3.35 -9.34 -21.69
N LYS A 8 3.06 -8.36 -22.53
CA LYS A 8 3.90 -7.18 -22.74
C LYS A 8 3.99 -6.31 -21.50
N ASP A 9 2.86 -6.04 -20.84
CA ASP A 9 2.82 -5.25 -19.60
C ASP A 9 3.59 -5.95 -18.46
N ARG A 10 3.47 -7.28 -18.35
CA ARG A 10 4.21 -8.07 -17.37
C ARG A 10 5.72 -8.02 -17.63
N SER A 11 6.14 -8.12 -18.87
CA SER A 11 7.55 -8.00 -19.25
C SER A 11 8.16 -6.64 -18.87
N ILE A 12 7.42 -5.54 -19.03
CA ILE A 12 7.90 -4.19 -18.68
C ILE A 12 8.15 -4.09 -17.18
N ILE A 13 7.19 -4.47 -16.34
CA ILE A 13 7.36 -4.36 -14.88
C ILE A 13 8.47 -5.30 -14.36
N GLU A 14 8.60 -6.50 -14.93
CA GLU A 14 9.68 -7.42 -14.58
C GLU A 14 11.06 -6.80 -14.88
N GLN A 15 11.25 -6.21 -16.06
CA GLN A 15 12.49 -5.50 -16.41
C GLN A 15 12.76 -4.32 -15.46
N GLN A 16 11.75 -3.57 -15.09
CA GLN A 16 11.86 -2.47 -14.14
C GLN A 16 12.28 -2.97 -12.74
N MET A 17 11.73 -4.10 -12.29
CA MET A 17 12.10 -4.70 -11.00
C MET A 17 13.53 -5.25 -11.00
N ILE A 18 13.98 -5.87 -12.10
CA ILE A 18 15.38 -6.28 -12.28
C ILE A 18 16.32 -5.07 -12.23
N ALA A 19 16.01 -4.01 -12.97
CA ALA A 19 16.80 -2.79 -12.97
C ALA A 19 16.86 -2.15 -11.57
N ALA A 20 15.73 -2.09 -10.87
CA ALA A 20 15.68 -1.60 -9.49
C ALA A 20 16.48 -2.48 -8.53
N GLY A 21 16.37 -3.80 -8.67
CA GLY A 21 17.15 -4.75 -7.87
C GLY A 21 18.65 -4.58 -8.04
N ASN A 22 19.14 -4.40 -9.27
CA ASN A 22 20.53 -4.11 -9.56
C ASN A 22 21.01 -2.78 -8.94
N GLU A 23 20.13 -1.77 -8.88
CA GLU A 23 20.45 -0.51 -8.19
C GLU A 23 20.46 -0.68 -6.66
N ILE A 24 19.54 -1.46 -6.09
CA ILE A 24 19.54 -1.80 -4.67
C ILE A 24 20.83 -2.52 -4.30
N GLU A 25 21.29 -3.49 -5.10
CA GLU A 25 22.53 -4.23 -4.88
C GLU A 25 23.75 -3.29 -4.78
N LYS A 26 23.86 -2.29 -5.66
CA LYS A 26 24.90 -1.26 -5.59
C LYS A 26 24.82 -0.38 -4.35
N LEU A 27 23.64 -0.23 -3.77
CA LEU A 27 23.42 0.56 -2.57
C LEU A 27 23.69 -0.22 -1.26
N MET A 28 23.74 -1.55 -1.31
CA MET A 28 23.97 -2.39 -0.13
C MET A 28 25.30 -2.11 0.59
N GLU A 29 26.29 -1.59 -0.10
CA GLU A 29 27.59 -1.24 0.51
C GLU A 29 27.51 0.00 1.41
N TYR A 30 26.51 0.87 1.17
CA TYR A 30 26.36 2.13 1.89
C TYR A 30 25.37 2.04 3.04
N TYR A 31 24.41 1.09 3.00
CA TYR A 31 23.31 1.03 3.96
C TYR A 31 23.37 -0.22 4.82
N PRO A 32 23.64 -0.09 6.12
CA PRO A 32 23.51 -1.20 7.06
C PRO A 32 22.15 -1.85 6.97
N CYS A 33 22.08 -3.14 7.14
CA CYS A 33 20.86 -3.95 7.13
C CYS A 33 20.14 -4.12 5.78
N LEU A 34 20.50 -3.36 4.74
CA LEU A 34 19.86 -3.51 3.41
C LEU A 34 20.22 -4.84 2.75
N ARG A 35 21.50 -5.26 2.87
CA ARG A 35 21.98 -6.56 2.39
C ARG A 35 21.30 -7.71 3.13
N GLU A 36 21.20 -7.60 4.44
CA GLU A 36 20.61 -8.59 5.31
C GLU A 36 19.09 -8.75 5.04
N ILE A 37 18.37 -7.67 4.78
CA ILE A 37 16.96 -7.68 4.39
C ILE A 37 16.77 -8.40 3.04
N CYS A 38 17.70 -8.27 2.12
CA CYS A 38 17.67 -8.92 0.82
C CYS A 38 18.26 -10.35 0.83
N PHE A 39 18.78 -10.80 1.98
CA PHE A 39 19.43 -12.09 2.11
C PHE A 39 18.57 -13.27 1.64
N GLY A 40 19.14 -14.12 0.81
CA GLY A 40 18.46 -15.29 0.26
C GLY A 40 17.42 -15.01 -0.84
N GLN A 41 17.23 -13.74 -1.22
CA GLN A 41 16.30 -13.36 -2.28
C GLN A 41 17.04 -13.24 -3.63
N LYS A 42 16.26 -13.31 -4.72
CA LYS A 42 16.73 -12.95 -6.06
C LYS A 42 16.71 -11.43 -6.24
N THR A 43 17.57 -10.93 -7.12
CA THR A 43 17.67 -9.49 -7.41
C THR A 43 16.33 -8.85 -7.76
N GLU A 44 15.47 -9.56 -8.50
CA GLU A 44 14.13 -9.08 -8.89
C GLU A 44 13.18 -8.92 -7.69
N ALA A 45 13.45 -9.61 -6.58
CA ALA A 45 12.66 -9.53 -5.34
C ALA A 45 13.22 -8.48 -4.35
N TYR A 46 14.38 -7.88 -4.60
CA TYR A 46 14.94 -6.85 -3.72
C TYR A 46 14.04 -5.65 -3.50
N PRO A 47 13.27 -5.15 -4.51
CA PRO A 47 12.28 -4.10 -4.26
C PRO A 47 11.24 -4.50 -3.22
N ALA A 48 10.74 -5.73 -3.27
CA ALA A 48 9.77 -6.24 -2.30
C ALA A 48 10.38 -6.37 -0.89
N ALA A 49 11.64 -6.83 -0.80
CA ALA A 49 12.38 -6.91 0.45
C ALA A 49 12.63 -5.52 1.05
N MET A 50 13.09 -4.56 0.25
CA MET A 50 13.35 -3.19 0.68
C MET A 50 12.07 -2.50 1.20
N PHE A 51 10.94 -2.60 0.48
CA PHE A 51 9.70 -1.96 0.89
C PHE A 51 9.10 -2.59 2.15
N SER A 52 9.10 -3.92 2.25
CA SER A 52 8.62 -4.59 3.47
C SER A 52 9.54 -4.35 4.66
N GLY A 53 10.85 -4.42 4.47
CA GLY A 53 11.84 -4.10 5.49
C GLY A 53 11.72 -2.66 5.99
N ALA A 54 11.62 -1.69 5.05
CA ALA A 54 11.40 -0.28 5.39
C ALA A 54 10.11 -0.08 6.20
N ALA A 55 9.02 -0.78 5.86
CA ALA A 55 7.76 -0.66 6.56
C ALA A 55 7.85 -1.15 8.02
N PHE A 56 8.54 -2.26 8.27
CA PHE A 56 8.76 -2.76 9.63
C PHE A 56 9.69 -1.84 10.42
N LEU A 57 10.85 -1.49 9.86
CA LEU A 57 11.84 -0.61 10.50
C LEU A 57 11.27 0.80 10.75
N GLY A 58 10.58 1.38 9.76
CA GLY A 58 9.99 2.70 9.90
C GLY A 58 8.82 2.75 10.90
N THR A 59 8.11 1.62 11.12
CA THR A 59 7.11 1.54 12.19
C THR A 59 7.74 1.57 13.57
N LEU A 60 8.99 1.08 13.74
CA LEU A 60 9.76 1.27 14.98
C LEU A 60 10.06 2.74 15.23
N MET A 61 10.35 3.50 14.19
CA MET A 61 10.58 4.95 14.25
C MET A 61 9.30 5.77 14.46
N THR A 62 8.30 5.18 15.07
CA THR A 62 6.99 5.81 15.30
C THR A 62 7.05 7.12 16.08
N ARG A 63 8.11 7.35 16.86
CA ARG A 63 8.34 8.56 17.64
C ARG A 63 9.04 9.68 16.86
N CYS A 64 9.42 9.39 15.60
CA CYS A 64 10.00 10.37 14.70
C CYS A 64 8.92 11.08 13.88
N SER A 65 9.20 12.33 13.54
CA SER A 65 8.33 13.13 12.68
C SER A 65 9.17 13.97 11.72
N TYR A 66 8.57 14.45 10.64
CA TYR A 66 9.22 15.31 9.67
C TYR A 66 8.25 16.31 9.07
N ARG A 67 8.79 17.38 8.44
CA ARG A 67 8.00 18.37 7.72
C ARG A 67 8.08 18.11 6.22
N PHE A 68 6.92 18.12 5.58
CA PHE A 68 6.81 17.90 4.15
C PHE A 68 6.53 19.22 3.41
N TYR A 69 6.95 19.38 2.16
CA TYR A 69 6.75 20.62 1.40
C TYR A 69 5.26 21.00 1.24
N HIS A 70 4.37 20.00 1.17
CA HIS A 70 2.93 20.24 1.24
C HIS A 70 2.52 20.32 2.71
N ARG A 71 2.06 21.49 3.17
CA ARG A 71 1.73 21.80 4.57
C ARG A 71 2.94 21.69 5.54
N PRO A 72 3.98 22.52 5.34
CA PRO A 72 5.23 22.39 6.11
C PRO A 72 5.09 22.77 7.59
N ARG A 73 3.95 23.31 8.01
CA ARG A 73 3.65 23.56 9.43
C ARG A 73 3.22 22.33 10.20
N GLU A 74 2.75 21.30 9.49
CA GLU A 74 2.29 20.04 10.08
C GLU A 74 3.45 19.05 10.20
N LEU A 75 3.58 18.42 11.37
CA LEU A 75 4.49 17.29 11.58
C LEU A 75 3.84 16.02 11.04
N ARG A 76 4.57 15.28 10.24
CA ARG A 76 4.15 14.01 9.66
C ARG A 76 4.93 12.85 10.21
N ARG A 77 4.33 11.69 10.20
CA ARG A 77 4.96 10.42 10.60
C ARG A 77 5.35 9.60 9.36
N LEU A 78 6.16 8.58 9.57
CA LEU A 78 6.46 7.58 8.54
C LEU A 78 5.30 6.58 8.48
N ASN A 79 4.53 6.61 7.39
CA ASN A 79 3.33 5.81 7.23
C ASN A 79 3.51 4.80 6.09
N TYR A 80 3.03 3.58 6.30
CA TYR A 80 3.20 2.47 5.37
C TYR A 80 1.90 1.70 5.17
N SER A 81 1.55 1.54 3.89
CA SER A 81 0.49 0.65 3.41
C SER A 81 1.11 -0.18 2.30
N VAL A 82 1.64 -1.38 2.63
CA VAL A 82 2.48 -2.17 1.72
C VAL A 82 1.86 -3.53 1.46
N PHE A 83 1.68 -3.85 0.17
CA PHE A 83 1.24 -5.16 -0.30
C PHE A 83 2.32 -5.79 -1.18
N ILE A 84 2.74 -6.99 -0.84
CA ILE A 84 3.67 -7.78 -1.65
C ILE A 84 2.85 -8.78 -2.46
N ILE A 85 2.81 -8.60 -3.77
CA ILE A 85 1.88 -9.28 -4.67
C ILE A 85 2.64 -10.25 -5.58
N GLY A 86 2.27 -11.51 -5.54
CA GLY A 86 2.87 -12.53 -6.39
C GLY A 86 2.04 -13.80 -6.46
N ASP A 87 2.29 -14.60 -7.49
CA ASP A 87 1.62 -15.87 -7.69
C ASP A 87 1.85 -16.84 -6.51
N PRO A 88 0.99 -17.83 -6.29
CA PRO A 88 1.29 -18.90 -5.35
C PRO A 88 2.66 -19.52 -5.65
N GLY A 89 3.48 -19.75 -4.62
CA GLY A 89 4.84 -20.30 -4.79
C GLY A 89 5.91 -19.28 -5.21
N SER A 90 5.61 -17.98 -5.34
CA SER A 90 6.59 -16.95 -5.72
C SER A 90 7.57 -16.54 -4.60
N GLY A 91 7.62 -17.28 -3.49
CA GLY A 91 8.61 -17.06 -2.44
C GLY A 91 8.29 -15.91 -1.47
N LYS A 92 7.05 -15.43 -1.37
CA LYS A 92 6.63 -14.33 -0.47
C LYS A 92 6.89 -14.58 1.02
N SER A 93 7.16 -15.81 1.43
CA SER A 93 7.34 -16.20 2.84
C SER A 93 8.50 -15.49 3.55
N PHE A 94 9.48 -14.97 2.83
CA PHE A 94 10.56 -14.17 3.43
C PHE A 94 10.04 -12.95 4.19
N VAL A 95 8.88 -12.38 3.79
CA VAL A 95 8.27 -11.24 4.49
C VAL A 95 7.88 -11.62 5.92
N SER A 96 7.49 -12.88 6.17
CA SER A 96 7.23 -13.38 7.53
C SER A 96 8.50 -13.40 8.36
N THR A 97 9.62 -13.82 7.78
CA THR A 97 10.93 -13.79 8.45
C THR A 97 11.34 -12.36 8.76
N LEU A 98 11.19 -11.42 7.81
CA LEU A 98 11.44 -10.00 8.06
C LEU A 98 10.55 -9.45 9.18
N TYR A 99 9.26 -9.79 9.19
CA TYR A 99 8.36 -9.38 10.28
C TYR A 99 8.81 -9.92 11.64
N GLU A 100 9.25 -11.18 11.71
CA GLU A 100 9.74 -11.77 12.96
C GLU A 100 10.99 -11.09 13.50
N LEU A 101 11.91 -10.74 12.61
CA LEU A 101 13.19 -10.13 12.97
C LEU A 101 13.07 -8.63 13.22
N LEU A 102 12.45 -7.91 12.29
CA LEU A 102 12.43 -6.44 12.31
C LEU A 102 11.32 -5.86 13.18
N ALA A 103 10.15 -6.54 13.33
CA ALA A 103 9.11 -6.09 14.23
C ALA A 103 9.25 -6.65 15.67
N GLY A 104 10.37 -7.29 15.99
CA GLY A 104 10.63 -7.93 17.27
C GLY A 104 10.31 -7.06 18.49
N PRO A 105 10.79 -5.82 18.61
CA PRO A 105 10.48 -4.92 19.73
C PRO A 105 8.99 -4.70 19.92
N ILE A 106 8.26 -4.35 18.86
CA ILE A 106 6.80 -4.13 18.91
C ILE A 106 6.05 -5.41 19.31
N ARG A 107 6.46 -6.55 18.75
CA ARG A 107 5.85 -7.86 19.05
C ARG A 107 6.05 -8.26 20.51
N LYS A 108 7.23 -8.03 21.06
CA LYS A 108 7.55 -8.31 22.47
C LYS A 108 6.62 -7.55 23.41
N VAL A 109 6.55 -6.23 23.27
CA VAL A 109 5.67 -5.38 24.07
C VAL A 109 4.20 -5.77 23.91
N SER A 110 3.74 -6.02 22.70
CA SER A 110 2.37 -6.46 22.42
C SER A 110 2.05 -7.81 23.09
N LYS A 111 3.00 -8.74 23.13
CA LYS A 111 2.83 -10.03 23.79
C LYS A 111 2.72 -9.89 25.32
N GLU A 112 3.49 -9.02 25.89
CA GLU A 112 3.41 -8.68 27.31
C GLU A 112 2.05 -8.07 27.66
N GLY A 113 1.56 -7.13 26.83
CA GLY A 113 0.23 -6.54 26.93
C GLY A 113 -0.88 -7.58 26.82
N GLN A 114 -0.84 -8.45 25.82
CA GLN A 114 -1.79 -9.56 25.65
C GLN A 114 -1.82 -10.50 26.87
N ASN A 115 -0.67 -10.81 27.42
CA ASN A 115 -0.57 -11.65 28.61
C ASN A 115 -1.19 -10.97 29.85
N ALA A 116 -1.02 -9.66 30.00
CA ALA A 116 -1.64 -8.89 31.08
C ALA A 116 -3.16 -8.83 30.93
N GLU A 117 -3.68 -8.57 29.72
CA GLU A 117 -5.10 -8.58 29.40
C GLU A 117 -5.74 -9.97 29.66
N ASN A 118 -5.07 -11.05 29.25
CA ASN A 118 -5.53 -12.40 29.48
C ASN A 118 -5.59 -12.75 30.99
N ARG A 119 -4.62 -12.28 31.79
CA ARG A 119 -4.64 -12.44 33.26
C ARG A 119 -5.83 -11.69 33.88
N TYR A 120 -6.08 -10.46 33.42
CA TYR A 120 -7.23 -9.68 33.84
C TYR A 120 -8.56 -10.38 33.53
N ARG A 121 -8.73 -10.88 32.29
CA ARG A 121 -9.95 -11.59 31.88
C ARG A 121 -10.22 -12.85 32.72
N ARG A 122 -9.17 -13.58 33.09
CA ARG A 122 -9.30 -14.73 34.00
C ARG A 122 -9.77 -14.29 35.40
N LYS A 123 -9.12 -13.30 35.99
CA LYS A 123 -9.49 -12.75 37.30
C LYS A 123 -10.92 -12.20 37.30
N ARG A 124 -11.30 -11.49 36.23
CA ARG A 124 -12.66 -10.94 36.08
C ARG A 124 -13.70 -12.07 36.01
N LYS A 125 -13.40 -13.15 35.28
CA LYS A 125 -14.28 -14.32 35.22
C LYS A 125 -14.42 -14.98 36.60
N GLU A 126 -13.34 -15.23 37.31
CA GLU A 126 -13.34 -15.79 38.67
C GLU A 126 -14.15 -14.90 39.63
N TRP A 127 -14.03 -13.60 39.56
CA TRP A 127 -14.80 -12.66 40.38
C TRP A 127 -16.31 -12.71 40.06
N LEU A 128 -16.68 -12.81 38.77
CA LEU A 128 -18.07 -12.99 38.34
C LEU A 128 -18.64 -14.33 38.82
N ASP A 129 -17.89 -15.42 38.66
CA ASP A 129 -18.29 -16.78 39.08
C ASP A 129 -18.45 -16.89 40.62
N ASN A 130 -17.70 -16.10 41.38
CA ASN A 130 -17.81 -15.99 42.83
C ASN A 130 -18.91 -15.01 43.32
N GLY A 131 -19.82 -14.60 42.44
CA GLY A 131 -20.98 -13.75 42.77
C GLY A 131 -20.61 -12.30 43.03
N GLN A 132 -19.54 -11.79 42.42
CA GLN A 132 -19.11 -10.36 42.46
C GLN A 132 -18.81 -9.87 43.89
N LYS A 133 -18.28 -10.71 44.77
CA LYS A 133 -17.92 -10.37 46.12
C LYS A 133 -16.63 -9.54 46.14
N GLY A 134 -16.71 -8.35 46.79
CA GLY A 134 -15.58 -7.40 46.88
C GLY A 134 -15.37 -6.59 45.58
N ASP A 135 -14.32 -5.78 45.58
CA ASP A 135 -13.95 -4.97 44.43
C ASP A 135 -13.51 -5.84 43.25
N GLY A 136 -14.06 -5.57 42.09
CA GLY A 136 -13.69 -6.26 40.85
C GLY A 136 -12.24 -5.94 40.45
N PRO A 137 -11.56 -6.84 39.72
CA PRO A 137 -10.21 -6.59 39.26
C PRO A 137 -10.13 -5.36 38.38
N ALA A 138 -9.18 -4.46 38.65
CA ALA A 138 -8.93 -3.29 37.81
C ALA A 138 -8.42 -3.71 36.42
N LYS A 139 -8.97 -3.12 35.35
CA LYS A 139 -8.51 -3.34 33.98
C LYS A 139 -7.10 -2.76 33.82
N PRO A 140 -6.10 -3.54 33.39
CA PRO A 140 -4.76 -3.02 33.19
C PRO A 140 -4.71 -2.09 31.96
N LYS A 141 -3.94 -1.00 32.02
CA LYS A 141 -3.56 -0.24 30.86
C LYS A 141 -2.43 -0.99 30.14
N VAL A 142 -2.71 -1.52 28.97
CA VAL A 142 -1.76 -2.37 28.21
C VAL A 142 -1.41 -1.71 26.89
N LEU A 143 -0.20 -1.99 26.40
CA LEU A 143 0.26 -1.55 25.09
C LEU A 143 0.26 -2.77 24.14
N ILE A 144 -0.75 -2.82 23.24
CA ILE A 144 -0.87 -3.85 22.22
C ILE A 144 -0.89 -3.14 20.87
N ARG A 145 0.20 -3.27 20.10
CA ARG A 145 0.39 -2.59 18.83
C ARG A 145 0.35 -3.54 17.62
N THR A 146 0.40 -4.86 17.84
CA THR A 146 0.35 -5.84 16.75
C THR A 146 -1.00 -6.55 16.71
N HIS A 147 -1.64 -6.51 15.55
CA HIS A 147 -2.95 -7.13 15.33
C HIS A 147 -2.97 -7.95 14.06
N PRO A 148 -3.53 -9.17 14.10
CA PRO A 148 -3.86 -9.93 12.90
C PRO A 148 -5.03 -9.24 12.16
N ALA A 149 -5.20 -9.56 10.88
CA ALA A 149 -6.31 -9.05 10.08
C ALA A 149 -7.70 -9.30 10.73
N ARG A 150 -7.84 -10.40 11.50
CA ARG A 150 -9.05 -10.81 12.21
C ARG A 150 -9.37 -10.07 13.51
N THR A 151 -8.90 -8.87 13.70
CA THR A 151 -9.24 -8.09 14.88
C THR A 151 -10.51 -7.28 14.62
N SER A 152 -11.47 -7.29 15.57
CA SER A 152 -12.66 -6.45 15.48
C SER A 152 -12.31 -4.96 15.53
N ASN A 153 -13.10 -4.13 14.88
CA ASN A 153 -12.87 -2.67 14.89
C ASN A 153 -12.86 -2.09 16.30
N LYS A 154 -13.75 -2.57 17.18
CA LYS A 154 -13.81 -2.11 18.58
C LYS A 154 -12.47 -2.31 19.30
N VAL A 155 -11.95 -3.54 19.29
CA VAL A 155 -10.67 -3.88 19.95
C VAL A 155 -9.51 -3.14 19.29
N PHE A 156 -9.50 -3.04 17.96
CA PHE A 156 -8.45 -2.36 17.21
C PHE A 156 -8.38 -0.87 17.55
N ILE A 157 -9.53 -0.18 17.62
CA ILE A 157 -9.60 1.25 17.97
C ILE A 157 -9.24 1.46 19.44
N GLU A 158 -9.72 0.60 20.36
CA GLU A 158 -9.37 0.67 21.78
C GLU A 158 -7.86 0.54 22.00
N ASP A 159 -7.23 -0.44 21.36
CA ASP A 159 -5.79 -0.64 21.46
C ASP A 159 -5.00 0.49 20.78
N MET A 160 -5.49 1.05 19.66
CA MET A 160 -4.88 2.23 19.02
C MET A 160 -4.90 3.46 19.92
N LYS A 161 -6.01 3.73 20.62
CA LYS A 161 -6.10 4.79 21.63
C LYS A 161 -5.12 4.58 22.77
N ASN A 162 -5.00 3.34 23.23
CA ASN A 162 -4.11 2.97 24.34
C ASN A 162 -2.63 2.90 23.94
N ALA A 163 -2.33 2.93 22.62
CA ALA A 163 -0.96 2.93 22.12
C ALA A 163 -0.31 4.31 22.27
N VAL A 164 -0.07 4.68 23.51
CA VAL A 164 0.45 5.99 23.94
C VAL A 164 1.66 5.81 24.83
N GLU A 165 2.65 6.67 24.66
CA GLU A 165 3.87 6.73 25.47
C GLU A 165 4.23 8.18 25.80
N MET A 166 4.88 8.40 26.93
CA MET A 166 5.45 9.71 27.29
C MET A 166 6.85 9.84 26.71
N VAL A 167 7.03 10.75 25.77
CA VAL A 167 8.31 11.08 25.14
C VAL A 167 8.62 12.56 25.42
N ASP A 168 9.74 12.87 26.07
CA ASP A 168 10.14 14.23 26.43
C ASP A 168 9.04 15.02 27.18
N GLY A 169 8.30 14.33 28.05
CA GLY A 169 7.23 14.92 28.84
C GLY A 169 5.93 15.21 28.06
N LYS A 170 5.82 14.76 26.82
CA LYS A 170 4.62 14.86 25.98
C LYS A 170 4.03 13.50 25.68
N GLU A 171 2.72 13.42 25.70
CA GLU A 171 2.00 12.23 25.27
C GLU A 171 2.14 12.06 23.76
N MET A 172 2.54 10.90 23.32
CA MET A 172 2.75 10.56 21.94
C MET A 172 2.07 9.24 21.56
N HIS A 173 1.19 9.28 20.56
CA HIS A 173 0.58 8.08 20.00
C HIS A 173 1.56 7.31 19.13
N LEU A 174 1.53 5.99 19.26
CA LEU A 174 2.39 5.06 18.55
C LEU A 174 1.61 4.35 17.42
N HIS A 175 2.29 4.03 16.33
CA HIS A 175 1.66 3.28 15.24
C HIS A 175 1.31 1.85 15.66
N MET A 176 0.11 1.43 15.31
CA MET A 176 -0.25 0.02 15.20
C MET A 176 0.47 -0.61 14.02
N LEU A 177 0.76 -1.91 14.10
CA LEU A 177 1.33 -2.69 13.01
C LEU A 177 0.49 -3.93 12.75
N SER A 178 -0.03 -4.05 11.54
CA SER A 178 -0.68 -5.28 11.09
C SER A 178 0.17 -5.98 10.05
N PHE A 179 0.31 -7.29 10.19
CA PHE A 179 0.95 -8.16 9.22
C PHE A 179 0.09 -9.38 8.98
N ASP A 180 -0.09 -9.75 7.72
CA ASP A 180 -0.74 -11.01 7.33
C ASP A 180 -0.11 -11.54 6.04
N THR A 181 0.01 -12.88 5.98
CA THR A 181 0.58 -13.57 4.81
C THR A 181 -0.43 -13.79 3.69
N GLU A 182 -1.72 -13.59 3.97
CA GLU A 182 -2.80 -13.81 3.02
C GLU A 182 -3.75 -12.61 3.00
N LEU A 183 -3.58 -11.74 2.00
CA LEU A 183 -4.46 -10.60 1.78
C LEU A 183 -5.93 -11.02 1.62
N ASP A 184 -6.20 -12.21 1.10
CA ASP A 184 -7.56 -12.79 0.98
C ASP A 184 -8.27 -12.88 2.33
N ASN A 185 -7.55 -13.22 3.40
CA ASN A 185 -8.11 -13.27 4.76
C ASN A 185 -8.54 -11.88 5.24
N ALA A 186 -7.77 -10.85 4.93
CA ALA A 186 -8.11 -9.47 5.27
C ALA A 186 -9.33 -8.98 4.48
N ILE A 187 -9.51 -9.43 3.23
CA ILE A 187 -10.61 -9.03 2.33
C ILE A 187 -11.90 -9.74 2.70
N ASN A 188 -11.87 -11.06 2.89
CA ASN A 188 -13.07 -11.86 3.18
C ASN A 188 -13.77 -11.41 4.47
N GLN A 189 -13.04 -10.84 5.41
CA GLN A 189 -13.60 -10.31 6.65
C GLN A 189 -14.16 -8.90 6.50
N GLN A 190 -13.79 -8.17 5.45
CA GLN A 190 -14.35 -6.83 5.17
C GLN A 190 -15.82 -6.88 4.74
N GLY A 191 -16.36 -8.05 4.38
CA GLY A 191 -17.79 -8.24 4.16
C GLY A 191 -18.65 -8.11 5.42
N GLU A 192 -18.05 -8.25 6.61
CA GLU A 192 -18.73 -8.10 7.89
C GLU A 192 -18.47 -6.71 8.48
N ALA A 193 -19.54 -5.96 8.78
CA ALA A 193 -19.46 -4.57 9.25
C ALA A 193 -18.55 -4.38 10.47
N TRP A 194 -18.46 -5.39 11.36
CA TRP A 194 -17.69 -5.32 12.60
C TRP A 194 -16.16 -5.41 12.40
N SER A 195 -15.69 -5.86 11.23
CA SER A 195 -14.28 -6.04 10.90
C SER A 195 -13.79 -5.21 9.72
N ASN A 196 -14.69 -4.47 9.04
CA ASN A 196 -14.34 -3.65 7.90
C ASN A 196 -13.53 -2.42 8.32
N LYS A 197 -12.25 -2.39 7.94
CA LYS A 197 -11.29 -1.32 8.27
C LYS A 197 -10.98 -0.39 7.10
N THR A 198 -11.74 -0.44 6.02
CA THR A 198 -11.45 0.34 4.80
C THR A 198 -11.32 1.84 5.06
N TYR A 199 -12.14 2.41 5.94
CA TYR A 199 -12.04 3.82 6.34
C TYR A 199 -10.74 4.11 7.11
N LEU A 200 -10.37 3.23 8.03
CA LEU A 200 -9.13 3.38 8.80
C LEU A 200 -7.90 3.27 7.89
N GLU A 201 -7.93 2.34 6.91
CA GLU A 201 -6.85 2.20 5.92
C GLU A 201 -6.62 3.48 5.11
N LEU A 202 -7.71 4.18 4.74
CA LEU A 202 -7.62 5.46 4.03
C LEU A 202 -7.02 6.57 4.91
N LYS A 203 -7.46 6.66 6.16
CA LYS A 203 -7.04 7.68 7.12
C LYS A 203 -5.61 7.44 7.63
N ALA A 204 -5.17 6.19 7.70
CA ALA A 204 -3.85 5.80 8.15
C ALA A 204 -2.70 6.47 7.37
N PHE A 205 -2.90 6.72 6.08
CA PHE A 205 -1.86 7.30 5.23
C PHE A 205 -1.42 8.71 5.65
N HIS A 206 -2.29 9.48 6.26
CA HIS A 206 -1.99 10.83 6.75
C HIS A 206 -2.23 11.00 8.25
N ASN A 207 -2.47 9.91 8.99
CA ASN A 207 -2.85 9.93 10.40
C ASN A 207 -4.06 10.83 10.68
N GLU A 208 -5.05 10.79 9.77
CA GLU A 208 -6.26 11.62 9.86
C GLU A 208 -7.09 11.24 11.08
N GLU A 209 -7.81 12.22 11.60
CA GLU A 209 -8.73 12.03 12.71
C GLU A 209 -9.94 11.19 12.30
N ASP A 210 -10.39 10.32 13.21
CA ASP A 210 -11.64 9.57 13.13
C ASP A 210 -12.36 9.60 14.48
N GLY A 211 -13.65 9.29 14.47
CA GLY A 211 -14.45 9.30 15.68
C GLY A 211 -15.29 8.04 15.79
N GLN A 212 -15.45 7.56 17.04
CA GLN A 212 -16.35 6.46 17.35
C GLN A 212 -17.35 6.86 18.43
N PHE A 213 -18.63 6.93 18.04
CA PHE A 213 -19.73 7.33 18.92
C PHE A 213 -20.84 6.28 18.84
N PHE A 214 -20.75 5.23 19.67
CA PHE A 214 -21.78 4.20 19.78
C PHE A 214 -22.51 4.31 21.13
N SER A 215 -23.82 4.12 21.14
CA SER A 215 -24.68 4.20 22.33
C SER A 215 -24.55 2.99 23.28
N ASN A 216 -23.59 2.10 23.08
CA ASN A 216 -23.40 0.91 23.91
C ASN A 216 -22.56 1.25 25.14
N TYR A 217 -22.98 0.79 26.34
CA TYR A 217 -22.28 1.01 27.60
C TYR A 217 -20.80 0.56 27.60
N ASP A 218 -20.45 -0.41 26.74
CA ASP A 218 -19.08 -0.95 26.60
C ASP A 218 -18.24 -0.22 25.56
N SER A 219 -18.73 0.83 24.90
CA SER A 219 -18.00 1.58 23.89
C SER A 219 -17.62 2.95 24.41
N GLU A 220 -16.34 3.26 24.36
CA GLU A 220 -15.89 4.63 24.65
C GLU A 220 -16.23 5.55 23.48
N LEU A 221 -16.83 6.70 23.81
CA LEU A 221 -17.01 7.81 22.87
C LEU A 221 -15.66 8.53 22.75
N CYS A 222 -15.08 8.56 21.54
CA CYS A 222 -13.79 9.21 21.37
C CYS A 222 -13.50 9.62 19.95
N ASP A 223 -12.77 10.71 19.84
CA ASP A 223 -11.99 11.05 18.65
C ASP A 223 -10.57 10.51 18.81
N PHE A 224 -9.96 10.08 17.71
CA PHE A 224 -8.61 9.54 17.68
C PHE A 224 -7.98 9.73 16.32
N ASN A 225 -6.65 9.82 16.26
CA ASN A 225 -5.91 9.82 15.01
C ASN A 225 -5.52 8.40 14.63
N VAL A 226 -5.60 8.08 13.34
CA VAL A 226 -5.33 6.73 12.84
C VAL A 226 -3.82 6.56 12.62
N TYR A 227 -3.11 6.10 13.65
CA TYR A 227 -1.70 5.69 13.57
C TYR A 227 -1.61 4.20 13.28
N TRP A 228 -1.60 3.83 11.99
CA TRP A 228 -1.61 2.44 11.59
C TRP A 228 -0.78 2.19 10.34
N ASN A 229 0.18 1.28 10.45
CA ASN A 229 0.97 0.74 9.36
C ASN A 229 0.61 -0.72 9.14
N PHE A 230 0.60 -1.16 7.89
CA PHE A 230 0.30 -2.55 7.56
C PHE A 230 1.11 -3.06 6.38
N VAL A 231 1.50 -4.33 6.47
CA VAL A 231 2.19 -5.08 5.42
C VAL A 231 1.43 -6.39 5.20
N TYR A 232 0.94 -6.60 3.99
CA TYR A 232 0.25 -7.83 3.62
C TYR A 232 0.90 -8.47 2.41
N THR A 233 0.91 -9.80 2.37
CA THR A 233 1.25 -10.53 1.16
C THR A 233 0.01 -11.14 0.54
N GLY A 234 -0.03 -11.27 -0.78
CA GLY A 234 -1.21 -11.77 -1.48
C GLY A 234 -0.99 -12.14 -2.92
N THR A 235 -2.05 -12.62 -3.55
CA THR A 235 -2.07 -12.93 -4.97
C THR A 235 -2.57 -11.73 -5.80
N PRO A 236 -2.32 -11.70 -7.12
CA PRO A 236 -2.92 -10.69 -7.98
C PRO A 236 -4.46 -10.68 -7.94
N ASN A 237 -5.09 -11.83 -7.70
CA ASN A 237 -6.54 -11.92 -7.56
C ASN A 237 -7.02 -11.29 -6.25
N ALA A 238 -6.31 -11.49 -5.14
CA ALA A 238 -6.58 -10.82 -3.88
C ALA A 238 -6.51 -9.29 -4.03
N LEU A 239 -5.45 -8.77 -4.69
CA LEU A 239 -5.35 -7.35 -4.97
C LEU A 239 -6.53 -6.82 -5.81
N LYS A 240 -6.95 -7.55 -6.86
CA LYS A 240 -8.13 -7.20 -7.66
C LYS A 240 -9.43 -7.17 -6.85
N SER A 241 -9.58 -8.07 -5.89
CA SER A 241 -10.74 -8.07 -4.99
C SER A 241 -10.75 -6.83 -4.10
N LYS A 242 -9.58 -6.40 -3.63
CA LYS A 242 -9.42 -5.21 -2.78
C LYS A 242 -9.54 -3.90 -3.57
N VAL A 243 -8.94 -3.82 -4.76
CA VAL A 243 -8.91 -2.63 -5.61
C VAL A 243 -9.33 -3.00 -7.03
N ASN A 244 -10.41 -2.43 -7.50
CA ASN A 244 -10.99 -2.70 -8.81
C ASN A 244 -11.72 -1.46 -9.37
N ALA A 245 -12.24 -1.55 -10.59
CA ALA A 245 -12.90 -0.45 -11.26
C ALA A 245 -14.11 0.15 -10.50
N LYS A 246 -14.75 -0.62 -9.60
CA LYS A 246 -15.92 -0.14 -8.83
C LYS A 246 -15.51 0.75 -7.66
N ASN A 247 -14.36 0.50 -7.06
CA ASN A 247 -13.92 1.18 -5.85
C ASN A 247 -12.67 2.05 -6.02
N ILE A 248 -12.09 2.11 -7.23
CA ILE A 248 -10.86 2.88 -7.51
C ILE A 248 -10.99 4.33 -7.07
N GLY A 249 -12.15 4.94 -7.25
CA GLY A 249 -12.44 6.33 -6.91
C GLY A 249 -12.36 6.66 -5.41
N ASN A 250 -12.28 5.68 -4.50
CA ASN A 250 -12.09 5.94 -3.07
C ASN A 250 -10.66 6.41 -2.73
N GLY A 251 -9.72 6.31 -3.67
CA GLY A 251 -8.34 6.77 -3.54
C GLY A 251 -7.42 5.87 -2.72
N PHE A 252 -7.85 4.67 -2.32
CA PHE A 252 -7.00 3.73 -1.57
C PHE A 252 -5.77 3.30 -2.38
N SER A 253 -5.96 3.01 -3.67
CA SER A 253 -4.87 2.59 -4.56
C SER A 253 -3.73 3.61 -4.62
N THR A 254 -4.00 4.91 -4.54
CA THR A 254 -2.96 5.95 -4.57
C THR A 254 -2.16 6.03 -3.27
N ARG A 255 -2.69 5.44 -2.19
CA ARG A 255 -2.09 5.39 -0.86
C ARG A 255 -1.39 4.06 -0.55
N LEU A 256 -1.39 3.14 -1.51
CA LEU A 256 -0.88 1.78 -1.37
C LEU A 256 0.43 1.60 -2.13
N ALA A 257 1.42 0.96 -1.53
CA ALA A 257 2.58 0.42 -2.21
C ALA A 257 2.31 -1.07 -2.51
N ALA A 258 1.91 -1.38 -3.73
CA ALA A 258 1.75 -2.75 -4.20
C ALA A 258 2.98 -3.16 -4.99
N ILE A 259 3.85 -3.97 -4.42
CA ILE A 259 5.14 -4.36 -5.02
C ILE A 259 5.03 -5.79 -5.56
N PRO A 260 5.32 -6.02 -6.86
CA PRO A 260 5.25 -7.34 -7.44
C PRO A 260 6.43 -8.21 -7.03
N MET A 261 6.16 -9.49 -6.81
CA MET A 261 7.18 -10.53 -6.76
C MET A 261 7.52 -11.00 -8.18
N PRO A 262 8.74 -11.51 -8.41
CA PRO A 262 9.10 -12.11 -9.68
C PRO A 262 8.19 -13.28 -10.04
N SER A 263 8.04 -13.53 -11.34
CA SER A 263 7.34 -14.69 -11.84
C SER A 263 8.05 -15.98 -11.41
N THR A 264 7.25 -17.01 -11.12
CA THR A 264 7.82 -18.33 -10.87
C THR A 264 8.31 -18.92 -12.19
N HIS A 265 9.55 -19.40 -12.19
CA HIS A 265 10.13 -20.21 -13.24
C HIS A 265 10.13 -21.69 -12.79
N PHE A 266 10.40 -22.62 -13.71
CA PHE A 266 10.47 -24.07 -13.41
C PHE A 266 11.69 -24.42 -12.54
N GLU A 267 11.87 -23.73 -11.43
CA GLU A 267 12.97 -23.93 -10.50
C GLU A 267 12.50 -24.76 -9.31
N MET A 268 13.27 -25.78 -8.97
CA MET A 268 13.05 -26.54 -7.76
C MET A 268 13.41 -25.71 -6.52
N MET A 269 12.64 -25.88 -5.45
CA MET A 269 13.00 -25.32 -4.15
C MET A 269 14.38 -25.86 -3.74
N LYS A 270 15.23 -25.00 -3.19
CA LYS A 270 16.51 -25.40 -2.65
C LYS A 270 16.31 -26.41 -1.53
N ARG A 271 17.05 -27.52 -1.57
CA ARG A 271 17.08 -28.47 -0.47
C ARG A 271 18.07 -27.97 0.57
N GLU A 272 17.60 -27.60 1.74
CA GLU A 272 18.48 -27.29 2.87
C GLU A 272 19.08 -28.59 3.41
N VAL A 273 20.38 -28.59 3.68
CA VAL A 273 21.07 -29.71 4.30
C VAL A 273 20.96 -29.54 5.81
N LYS A 274 20.60 -30.62 6.51
CA LYS A 274 20.30 -30.62 7.95
C LYS A 274 21.46 -30.09 8.82
N GLU A 275 22.68 -30.12 8.31
CA GLU A 275 23.89 -29.64 8.96
C GLU A 275 24.04 -28.10 8.91
N GLU A 276 23.37 -27.44 7.96
CA GLU A 276 23.32 -25.96 7.87
C GLU A 276 22.23 -25.35 8.78
N ALA A 277 21.31 -26.16 9.29
CA ALA A 277 20.21 -25.72 10.15
C ALA A 277 20.61 -25.43 11.62
N GLY A 278 21.92 -25.50 11.96
CA GLY A 278 22.36 -25.49 13.37
C GLY A 278 22.68 -24.13 13.96
N ALA A 279 23.00 -23.12 13.17
CA ALA A 279 23.34 -21.78 13.67
C ALA A 279 22.43 -20.71 13.01
N GLU A 280 21.94 -19.77 13.83
CA GLU A 280 21.20 -18.62 13.30
C GLU A 280 22.14 -17.78 12.38
N PRO A 281 21.70 -17.42 11.16
CA PRO A 281 22.49 -16.56 10.26
C PRO A 281 22.89 -15.23 10.96
N GLU A 282 24.08 -14.75 10.67
CA GLU A 282 24.56 -13.46 11.23
C GLU A 282 23.68 -12.31 10.77
N GLU A 283 23.14 -12.39 9.57
CA GLU A 283 22.20 -11.44 9.00
C GLU A 283 20.97 -11.25 9.91
N PHE A 284 20.47 -12.31 10.53
CA PHE A 284 19.32 -12.26 11.44
C PHE A 284 19.66 -11.50 12.73
N ARG A 285 20.85 -11.69 13.27
CA ARG A 285 21.35 -10.94 14.43
C ARG A 285 21.51 -9.45 14.11
N THR A 286 22.06 -9.13 12.95
CA THR A 286 22.20 -7.75 12.47
C THR A 286 20.84 -7.06 12.33
N MET A 287 19.83 -7.72 11.73
CA MET A 287 18.49 -7.19 11.61
C MET A 287 17.83 -6.91 12.97
N ARG A 288 17.95 -7.82 13.95
CA ARG A 288 17.41 -7.59 15.31
C ARG A 288 18.10 -6.43 16.01
N MET A 289 19.42 -6.35 15.91
CA MET A 289 20.19 -5.24 16.51
C MET A 289 19.69 -3.89 15.95
N TRP A 290 19.51 -3.77 14.66
CA TRP A 290 19.02 -2.53 14.07
C TRP A 290 17.56 -2.26 14.41
N ALA A 291 16.73 -3.28 14.52
CA ALA A 291 15.35 -3.13 15.00
C ALA A 291 15.31 -2.54 16.42
N GLU A 292 16.11 -3.06 17.34
CA GLU A 292 16.22 -2.53 18.70
C GLU A 292 16.72 -1.08 18.73
N ARG A 293 17.72 -0.74 17.91
CA ARG A 293 18.23 0.64 17.81
C ARG A 293 17.17 1.60 17.30
N LEU A 294 16.49 1.26 16.19
CA LEU A 294 15.49 2.15 15.59
C LEU A 294 14.26 2.34 16.49
N ASP A 295 13.91 1.37 17.31
CA ASP A 295 12.81 1.51 18.28
C ASP A 295 13.10 2.56 19.38
N THR A 296 14.36 2.99 19.54
CA THR A 296 14.73 4.06 20.49
C THR A 296 14.73 5.45 19.86
N THR A 297 14.57 5.58 18.55
CA THR A 297 14.64 6.87 17.85
C THR A 297 13.39 7.72 18.10
N HIS A 298 13.60 9.02 18.32
CA HIS A 298 12.51 9.99 18.51
C HIS A 298 12.94 11.39 18.06
N GLY A 299 11.97 12.26 17.85
CA GLY A 299 12.20 13.65 17.51
C GLY A 299 11.89 14.03 16.07
N GLU A 300 12.12 15.30 15.73
CA GLU A 300 11.95 15.82 14.38
C GLU A 300 13.18 15.51 13.53
N LEU A 301 12.97 14.84 12.39
CA LEU A 301 14.04 14.46 11.46
C LEU A 301 14.48 15.64 10.61
N PRO A 302 15.77 16.01 10.57
CA PRO A 302 16.29 17.13 9.78
C PRO A 302 16.51 16.72 8.31
N ILE A 303 15.44 16.33 7.60
CA ILE A 303 15.47 15.74 6.25
C ILE A 303 15.03 16.70 5.15
N SER A 304 15.16 18.01 5.34
CA SER A 304 14.73 19.02 4.35
C SER A 304 15.34 18.82 2.95
N LYS A 305 16.60 18.38 2.87
CA LYS A 305 17.27 18.08 1.61
C LYS A 305 16.62 16.90 0.88
N LEU A 306 16.18 15.88 1.63
CA LEU A 306 15.46 14.72 1.09
C LEU A 306 14.05 15.14 0.61
N VAL A 307 13.36 15.97 1.39
CA VAL A 307 12.04 16.53 1.03
C VAL A 307 12.13 17.33 -0.26
N ASN A 308 13.15 18.19 -0.41
CA ASN A 308 13.38 18.92 -1.65
C ASN A 308 13.65 17.99 -2.84
N CYS A 309 14.42 16.92 -2.65
CA CYS A 309 14.65 15.92 -3.70
C CYS A 309 13.32 15.30 -4.18
N THR A 310 12.40 15.01 -3.28
CA THR A 310 11.09 14.45 -3.65
C THR A 310 10.23 15.47 -4.41
N TYR A 311 10.34 16.75 -4.07
CA TYR A 311 9.64 17.83 -4.78
C TYR A 311 10.15 17.98 -6.23
N GLU A 312 11.46 18.07 -6.44
CA GLU A 312 12.04 18.20 -7.77
C GLU A 312 11.73 16.97 -8.63
N TRP A 313 11.86 15.77 -8.09
CA TRP A 313 11.49 14.55 -8.79
C TRP A 313 10.00 14.55 -9.23
N ALA A 314 9.10 14.97 -8.35
CA ALA A 314 7.67 15.05 -8.66
C ALA A 314 7.36 16.12 -9.70
N LYS A 315 8.05 17.27 -9.64
CA LYS A 315 7.91 18.38 -10.58
C LYS A 315 8.30 17.96 -12.00
N ASP A 316 9.46 17.30 -12.15
CA ASP A 316 9.93 16.83 -13.45
C ASP A 316 8.93 15.83 -14.07
N ARG A 317 8.46 14.85 -13.29
CA ARG A 317 7.49 13.87 -13.73
C ARG A 317 6.09 14.46 -13.99
N MET A 318 5.73 15.54 -13.28
CA MET A 318 4.48 16.23 -13.51
C MET A 318 4.48 16.96 -14.86
N ALA A 319 5.64 17.49 -15.30
CA ALA A 319 5.80 18.06 -16.62
C ALA A 319 5.60 17.00 -17.72
N ASP A 320 6.19 15.81 -17.56
CA ASP A 320 5.95 14.68 -18.47
C ASP A 320 4.45 14.30 -18.52
N ALA A 321 3.79 14.22 -17.35
CA ALA A 321 2.37 13.89 -17.26
C ALA A 321 1.47 14.96 -17.90
N GLU A 322 1.86 16.24 -17.83
CA GLU A 322 1.17 17.35 -18.50
C GLU A 322 1.33 17.27 -20.02
N GLU A 323 2.53 16.98 -20.53
CA GLU A 323 2.78 16.78 -21.96
C GLU A 323 1.96 15.62 -22.52
N ASP A 324 1.92 14.50 -21.79
CA ASP A 324 1.13 13.31 -22.14
C ASP A 324 -0.38 13.48 -21.87
N GLN A 325 -0.82 14.56 -21.24
CA GLN A 325 -2.20 14.79 -20.77
C GLN A 325 -2.73 13.64 -19.88
N SER A 326 -1.83 12.99 -19.14
CA SER A 326 -2.13 11.83 -18.30
C SER A 326 -2.68 12.25 -16.92
N LYS A 327 -4.00 12.28 -16.79
CA LYS A 327 -4.66 12.51 -15.48
C LYS A 327 -4.36 11.43 -14.46
N THR A 328 -4.10 10.23 -14.90
CA THR A 328 -3.71 9.11 -14.06
C THR A 328 -2.34 9.37 -13.44
N ASP A 329 -1.34 9.74 -14.23
CA ASP A 329 -0.01 10.03 -13.73
C ASP A 329 0.00 11.27 -12.82
N GLU A 330 -0.73 12.35 -13.20
CA GLU A 330 -0.94 13.51 -12.32
C GLU A 330 -1.43 13.10 -10.93
N LEU A 331 -2.41 12.19 -10.86
CA LEU A 331 -2.96 11.73 -9.59
C LEU A 331 -1.95 10.90 -8.78
N LEU A 332 -1.27 9.95 -9.43
CA LEU A 332 -0.31 9.05 -8.79
C LEU A 332 0.90 9.83 -8.23
N LEU A 333 1.42 10.77 -8.99
CA LEU A 333 2.57 11.60 -8.62
C LEU A 333 2.35 12.41 -7.34
N LYS A 334 1.12 12.75 -7.00
CA LYS A 334 0.79 13.48 -5.76
C LYS A 334 1.07 12.67 -4.47
N ARG A 335 1.20 11.34 -4.57
CA ARG A 335 1.35 10.44 -3.40
C ARG A 335 2.71 9.73 -3.35
N VAL A 336 3.35 9.53 -4.50
CA VAL A 336 4.66 8.84 -4.59
C VAL A 336 5.76 9.48 -3.73
N PRO A 337 5.90 10.81 -3.61
CA PRO A 337 6.92 11.44 -2.78
C PRO A 337 6.91 11.02 -1.31
N TYR A 338 5.75 10.73 -0.75
CA TYR A 338 5.65 10.25 0.63
C TYR A 338 6.33 8.89 0.81
N TYR A 339 6.21 7.99 -0.18
CA TYR A 339 6.90 6.71 -0.16
C TYR A 339 8.40 6.84 -0.40
N GLY A 340 8.84 7.84 -1.17
CA GLY A 340 10.27 8.16 -1.30
C GLY A 340 10.90 8.40 0.07
N ILE A 341 10.28 9.23 0.89
CA ILE A 341 10.72 9.50 2.26
C ILE A 341 10.55 8.28 3.16
N ALA A 342 9.35 7.71 3.21
CA ALA A 342 9.04 6.62 4.12
C ALA A 342 9.97 5.40 3.92
N VAL A 343 10.26 5.03 2.66
CA VAL A 343 11.11 3.86 2.36
C VAL A 343 12.59 4.15 2.59
N SER A 344 13.08 5.36 2.29
CA SER A 344 14.51 5.67 2.41
C SER A 344 14.96 6.02 3.84
N VAL A 345 14.12 6.71 4.62
CA VAL A 345 14.50 7.24 5.93
C VAL A 345 15.01 6.19 6.92
N PRO A 346 14.43 4.98 7.06
CA PRO A 346 14.97 3.98 7.98
C PRO A 346 16.42 3.58 7.64
N PHE A 347 16.75 3.45 6.36
CA PHE A 347 18.09 3.12 5.90
C PHE A 347 19.05 4.29 6.08
N ILE A 348 18.62 5.50 5.78
CA ILE A 348 19.40 6.74 6.01
C ILE A 348 19.71 6.90 7.49
N MET A 349 18.73 6.68 8.37
CA MET A 349 18.95 6.72 9.83
C MET A 349 20.00 5.71 10.28
N MET A 350 19.97 4.48 9.74
CA MET A 350 20.98 3.47 10.08
C MET A 350 22.37 3.86 9.57
N ARG A 351 22.46 4.44 8.37
CA ARG A 351 23.72 4.90 7.78
C ARG A 351 24.34 6.04 8.58
N HIS A 352 23.53 6.97 9.05
CA HIS A 352 23.98 8.14 9.82
C HIS A 352 23.75 7.96 11.33
N TRP A 353 23.71 6.72 11.83
CA TRP A 353 23.37 6.40 13.20
C TRP A 353 24.23 7.13 14.24
N ASN A 354 25.54 7.14 14.08
CA ASN A 354 26.47 7.78 15.02
C ASN A 354 26.24 9.29 15.07
N GLU A 355 26.09 9.92 13.91
CA GLU A 355 25.79 11.36 13.81
C GLU A 355 24.47 11.70 14.51
N TRP A 356 23.43 10.86 14.30
CA TRP A 356 22.15 11.03 14.96
C TRP A 356 22.27 10.90 16.49
N GLN A 357 23.02 9.92 16.98
CA GLN A 357 23.19 9.72 18.43
C GLN A 357 23.96 10.86 19.09
N GLU A 358 24.94 11.45 18.42
CA GLU A 358 25.78 12.51 18.98
C GLU A 358 25.18 13.91 18.82
N HIS A 359 24.52 14.17 17.67
CA HIS A 359 24.17 15.54 17.27
C HIS A 359 22.69 15.70 16.88
N HIS A 360 21.92 14.64 16.78
CA HIS A 360 20.55 14.65 16.23
C HIS A 360 20.48 15.28 14.82
N THR A 361 21.54 15.09 14.02
CA THR A 361 21.63 15.55 12.62
C THR A 361 21.74 14.36 11.66
N LEU A 362 21.48 14.60 10.40
CA LEU A 362 21.62 13.65 9.30
C LEU A 362 22.26 14.36 8.11
N SER A 363 23.52 14.05 7.83
CA SER A 363 24.30 14.64 6.71
C SER A 363 23.90 14.00 5.37
N ILE A 364 22.67 14.26 4.94
CA ILE A 364 22.09 13.72 3.70
C ILE A 364 22.94 14.10 2.49
N ASP A 365 23.43 13.11 1.76
CA ASP A 365 24.25 13.22 0.57
C ASP A 365 23.57 12.67 -0.71
N ASP A 366 24.32 12.63 -1.81
CA ASP A 366 23.79 12.20 -3.11
C ASP A 366 23.43 10.69 -3.14
N ILE A 367 24.05 9.88 -2.27
CA ILE A 367 23.72 8.44 -2.14
C ILE A 367 22.32 8.30 -1.51
N ASP A 368 22.03 9.11 -0.48
CA ASP A 368 20.72 9.14 0.17
C ASP A 368 19.63 9.64 -0.79
N LEU A 369 19.95 10.67 -1.58
CA LEU A 369 19.03 11.17 -2.61
C LEU A 369 18.80 10.13 -3.71
N ARG A 370 19.80 9.33 -4.06
CA ARG A 370 19.69 8.22 -5.02
C ARG A 370 18.74 7.14 -4.51
N LEU A 371 18.87 6.72 -3.24
CA LEU A 371 17.96 5.76 -2.62
C LEU A 371 16.52 6.27 -2.62
N CYS A 372 16.30 7.54 -2.27
CA CYS A 372 14.99 8.16 -2.27
C CYS A 372 14.36 8.19 -3.66
N ARG A 373 15.12 8.60 -4.69
CA ARG A 373 14.66 8.58 -6.10
C ARG A 373 14.34 7.16 -6.57
N LEU A 374 15.14 6.17 -6.19
CA LEU A 374 14.91 4.77 -6.51
C LEU A 374 13.59 4.28 -5.89
N ALA A 375 13.33 4.58 -4.63
CA ALA A 375 12.08 4.23 -3.95
C ALA A 375 10.87 4.87 -4.65
N MET A 376 10.96 6.14 -5.07
CA MET A 376 9.90 6.82 -5.82
C MET A 376 9.68 6.18 -7.20
N ASN A 377 10.74 5.84 -7.93
CA ASN A 377 10.64 5.19 -9.23
C ASN A 377 9.93 3.83 -9.10
N ILE A 378 10.33 3.00 -8.15
CA ILE A 378 9.71 1.70 -7.89
C ILE A 378 8.22 1.90 -7.57
N GLN A 379 7.89 2.81 -6.65
CA GLN A 379 6.51 3.09 -6.27
C GLN A 379 5.67 3.53 -7.48
N PHE A 380 6.18 4.43 -8.30
CA PHE A 380 5.48 4.94 -9.46
C PHE A 380 5.24 3.87 -10.53
N TRP A 381 6.26 3.05 -10.86
CA TRP A 381 6.13 1.94 -11.80
C TRP A 381 5.10 0.91 -11.33
N CYS A 382 5.15 0.55 -10.07
CA CYS A 382 4.21 -0.40 -9.47
C CYS A 382 2.78 0.14 -9.45
N GLN A 383 2.58 1.41 -9.12
CA GLN A 383 1.29 2.08 -9.18
C GLN A 383 0.72 2.07 -10.60
N ARG A 384 1.52 2.41 -11.60
CA ARG A 384 1.09 2.34 -13.00
C ARG A 384 0.74 0.92 -13.43
N HIS A 385 1.58 -0.07 -13.08
CA HIS A 385 1.35 -1.47 -13.43
C HIS A 385 0.02 -2.01 -12.88
N PHE A 386 -0.26 -1.79 -11.60
CA PHE A 386 -1.44 -2.36 -10.97
C PHE A 386 -2.72 -1.55 -11.18
N PHE A 387 -2.63 -0.22 -11.25
CA PHE A 387 -3.80 0.63 -11.10
C PHE A 387 -4.06 1.60 -12.25
N ALA A 388 -3.11 1.88 -13.14
CA ALA A 388 -3.30 2.89 -14.18
C ALA A 388 -4.56 2.63 -15.02
N LYS A 389 -4.78 1.39 -15.47
CA LYS A 389 -5.96 1.02 -16.27
C LYS A 389 -7.30 1.30 -15.58
N TYR A 390 -7.36 1.14 -14.26
CA TYR A 390 -8.58 1.43 -13.50
C TYR A 390 -8.80 2.94 -13.37
N TRP A 391 -7.72 3.72 -13.21
CA TRP A 391 -7.79 5.16 -13.16
C TRP A 391 -8.12 5.77 -14.53
N ASP A 392 -7.53 5.30 -15.62
CA ASP A 392 -7.84 5.72 -16.98
C ASP A 392 -9.33 5.51 -17.26
N TYR A 393 -9.85 4.33 -16.94
CA TYR A 393 -11.28 4.02 -17.06
C TYR A 393 -12.15 4.95 -16.19
N TYR A 394 -11.75 5.22 -14.97
CA TYR A 394 -12.47 6.13 -14.07
C TYR A 394 -12.53 7.55 -14.62
N PHE A 395 -11.43 8.12 -15.11
CA PHE A 395 -11.40 9.45 -15.69
C PHE A 395 -12.18 9.53 -17.00
N MET A 396 -12.12 8.49 -17.83
CA MET A 396 -12.95 8.39 -19.03
C MET A 396 -14.45 8.43 -18.69
N GLN A 397 -14.88 7.69 -17.68
CA GLN A 397 -16.27 7.73 -17.22
C GLN A 397 -16.67 9.11 -16.70
N GLN A 398 -15.82 9.76 -15.92
CA GLN A 398 -16.09 11.11 -15.39
C GLN A 398 -16.24 12.14 -16.52
N ALA A 399 -15.34 12.12 -17.49
CA ALA A 399 -15.41 13.03 -18.63
C ALA A 399 -16.75 12.91 -19.37
N GLN A 400 -17.32 11.72 -19.39
CA GLN A 400 -18.63 11.46 -20.02
C GLN A 400 -19.81 11.89 -19.14
N CYS A 401 -19.73 11.72 -17.83
CA CYS A 401 -20.76 12.23 -16.92
C CYS A 401 -20.92 13.76 -17.02
N ILE A 402 -19.83 14.47 -17.35
CA ILE A 402 -19.85 15.93 -17.51
C ILE A 402 -20.41 16.33 -18.89
N SER A 403 -20.22 15.49 -19.92
CA SER A 403 -20.61 15.78 -21.29
C SER A 403 -21.98 15.24 -21.71
N THR A 404 -22.60 14.37 -20.90
CA THR A 404 -23.88 13.72 -21.22
C THR A 404 -25.01 14.25 -20.37
N PRO A 405 -26.14 14.72 -20.96
CA PRO A 405 -27.36 14.97 -20.19
C PRO A 405 -27.84 13.68 -19.50
N ILE A 406 -28.19 13.79 -18.24
CA ILE A 406 -28.48 12.74 -17.25
C ILE A 406 -29.60 11.72 -17.65
N HIS A 407 -30.11 11.71 -18.88
CA HIS A 407 -31.33 11.06 -19.25
C HIS A 407 -31.32 10.00 -20.35
N LYS A 408 -30.25 9.22 -20.56
CA LYS A 408 -30.38 8.04 -21.44
C LYS A 408 -29.94 6.75 -20.74
N ARG A 409 -30.93 6.03 -20.18
CA ARG A 409 -30.75 4.63 -19.80
C ARG A 409 -30.42 3.82 -21.05
N HIS A 410 -29.25 3.18 -21.07
CA HIS A 410 -28.89 2.21 -22.09
C HIS A 410 -29.90 1.08 -22.12
N THR A 411 -30.50 0.82 -23.27
CA THR A 411 -31.32 -0.38 -23.42
C THR A 411 -30.39 -1.61 -23.43
N LYS A 412 -30.86 -2.71 -22.86
CA LYS A 412 -30.12 -3.99 -22.84
C LYS A 412 -29.65 -4.41 -24.23
N LEU A 413 -30.43 -4.10 -25.23
CA LEU A 413 -30.14 -4.35 -26.66
C LEU A 413 -29.00 -3.47 -27.18
N MET A 414 -28.95 -2.21 -26.81
CA MET A 414 -27.88 -1.30 -27.23
C MET A 414 -26.53 -1.72 -26.69
N ARG A 415 -26.46 -2.09 -25.42
CA ARG A 415 -25.23 -2.60 -24.80
C ARG A 415 -24.73 -3.85 -25.52
N ALA A 416 -25.60 -4.82 -25.74
CA ALA A 416 -25.25 -6.04 -26.46
C ALA A 416 -24.67 -5.73 -27.84
N ARG A 417 -25.32 -4.85 -28.61
CA ARG A 417 -24.85 -4.45 -29.93
C ARG A 417 -23.51 -3.73 -29.92
N TYR A 418 -23.30 -2.83 -28.95
CA TYR A 418 -22.04 -2.12 -28.80
C TYR A 418 -20.88 -3.08 -28.46
N ASN A 419 -21.12 -4.00 -27.52
CA ASN A 419 -20.10 -4.95 -27.05
C ASN A 419 -19.73 -6.00 -28.11
N MET A 420 -20.61 -6.25 -29.10
CA MET A 420 -20.30 -7.14 -30.21
C MET A 420 -19.35 -6.53 -31.25
N LEU A 421 -19.19 -5.22 -31.30
CA LEU A 421 -18.30 -4.58 -32.26
C LEU A 421 -16.83 -4.63 -31.80
N PRO A 422 -15.87 -4.71 -32.74
CA PRO A 422 -14.44 -4.50 -32.43
C PRO A 422 -14.18 -3.05 -32.03
N ASP A 423 -13.01 -2.79 -31.43
CA ASP A 423 -12.64 -1.44 -30.95
C ASP A 423 -12.61 -0.40 -32.08
N GLU A 424 -12.16 -0.81 -33.27
CA GLU A 424 -12.25 0.00 -34.49
C GLU A 424 -13.13 -0.71 -35.51
N PHE A 425 -14.04 0.01 -36.10
CA PHE A 425 -15.00 -0.54 -37.05
C PHE A 425 -15.43 0.49 -38.11
N SER A 426 -15.93 -0.02 -39.21
CA SER A 426 -16.56 0.76 -40.28
C SER A 426 -18.08 0.57 -40.28
N THR A 427 -18.78 1.40 -41.05
CA THR A 427 -20.22 1.20 -41.31
C THR A 427 -20.50 -0.20 -41.84
N PHE A 428 -19.63 -0.72 -42.73
CA PHE A 428 -19.73 -2.08 -43.27
C PHE A 428 -19.51 -3.15 -42.20
N SER A 429 -18.46 -3.00 -41.38
CA SER A 429 -18.21 -3.91 -40.24
C SER A 429 -19.41 -3.94 -39.29
N MET A 430 -20.01 -2.81 -39.00
CA MET A 430 -21.18 -2.73 -38.14
C MET A 430 -22.39 -3.48 -38.71
N GLN A 431 -22.60 -3.40 -40.04
CA GLN A 431 -23.64 -4.19 -40.70
C GLN A 431 -23.40 -5.69 -40.54
N LEU A 432 -22.16 -6.12 -40.75
CA LEU A 432 -21.77 -7.53 -40.66
C LEU A 432 -21.93 -8.09 -39.25
N TYR A 433 -21.40 -7.39 -38.23
CA TYR A 433 -21.41 -7.85 -36.85
C TYR A 433 -22.79 -7.81 -36.20
N LEU A 434 -23.62 -6.82 -36.58
CA LEU A 434 -24.92 -6.62 -35.93
C LEU A 434 -26.09 -7.13 -36.78
N GLY A 435 -25.84 -7.57 -38.01
CA GLY A 435 -26.90 -8.04 -38.93
C GLY A 435 -27.92 -6.95 -39.29
N VAL A 436 -27.48 -5.68 -39.37
CA VAL A 436 -28.37 -4.53 -39.66
C VAL A 436 -28.18 -4.00 -41.07
N THR A 437 -29.21 -3.34 -41.61
CA THR A 437 -29.10 -2.67 -42.91
C THR A 437 -28.19 -1.44 -42.83
N GLN A 438 -27.62 -1.02 -43.96
CA GLN A 438 -26.74 0.15 -44.03
C GLN A 438 -27.38 1.39 -43.40
N ARG A 439 -28.63 1.69 -43.74
CA ARG A 439 -29.39 2.83 -43.20
C ARG A 439 -29.54 2.77 -41.68
N ASN A 440 -29.71 1.58 -41.11
CA ASN A 440 -29.80 1.40 -39.67
C ASN A 440 -28.42 1.54 -38.99
N ALA A 441 -27.35 1.03 -39.62
CA ALA A 441 -25.99 1.20 -39.16
C ALA A 441 -25.60 2.68 -39.13
N GLU A 442 -25.88 3.44 -40.19
CA GLU A 442 -25.63 4.89 -40.27
C GLU A 442 -26.37 5.66 -39.17
N LYS A 443 -27.67 5.38 -38.95
CA LYS A 443 -28.44 5.98 -37.87
C LYS A 443 -27.89 5.63 -36.48
N MET A 444 -27.42 4.43 -36.29
CA MET A 444 -26.81 4.01 -35.02
C MET A 444 -25.47 4.72 -34.80
N ILE A 445 -24.65 4.82 -35.86
CA ILE A 445 -23.37 5.54 -35.82
C ILE A 445 -23.60 7.01 -35.48
N GLU A 446 -24.52 7.67 -36.19
CA GLU A 446 -24.86 9.08 -35.96
C GLU A 446 -25.32 9.32 -34.53
N ARG A 447 -26.18 8.44 -34.01
CA ARG A 447 -26.63 8.49 -32.62
C ARG A 447 -25.49 8.24 -31.62
N TRP A 448 -24.65 7.26 -31.89
CA TRP A 448 -23.53 6.92 -30.97
C TRP A 448 -22.41 7.97 -31.00
N LEU A 449 -22.21 8.66 -32.15
CA LEU A 449 -21.36 9.86 -32.21
C LEU A 449 -21.95 11.00 -31.38
N SER A 450 -23.23 11.28 -31.54
CA SER A 450 -23.96 12.31 -30.81
C SER A 450 -24.00 12.01 -29.29
N ASP A 451 -24.15 10.74 -28.92
CA ASP A 451 -24.23 10.28 -27.53
C ASP A 451 -22.82 10.05 -26.91
N GLY A 452 -21.73 10.19 -27.69
CA GLY A 452 -20.35 10.10 -27.19
C GLY A 452 -19.89 8.68 -26.88
N TYR A 453 -20.40 7.66 -27.57
CA TYR A 453 -19.95 6.26 -27.41
C TYR A 453 -18.82 5.87 -28.33
N ILE A 454 -18.72 6.55 -29.45
CA ILE A 454 -17.71 6.34 -30.47
C ILE A 454 -17.15 7.68 -30.95
N GLN A 455 -15.96 7.66 -31.49
CA GLN A 455 -15.38 8.79 -32.21
C GLN A 455 -15.10 8.42 -33.68
N ARG A 456 -15.13 9.40 -34.54
CA ARG A 456 -14.72 9.22 -35.93
C ARG A 456 -13.19 9.36 -36.01
N ILE A 457 -12.50 8.35 -36.54
CA ILE A 457 -11.05 8.39 -36.78
C ILE A 457 -10.79 8.98 -38.16
N GLU A 458 -11.49 8.50 -39.15
CA GLU A 458 -11.42 8.97 -40.53
C GLU A 458 -12.77 8.76 -41.22
N SER A 459 -12.89 9.17 -42.49
CA SER A 459 -14.15 8.99 -43.25
C SER A 459 -14.56 7.52 -43.31
N GLY A 460 -15.72 7.20 -42.72
CA GLY A 460 -16.29 5.84 -42.68
C GLY A 460 -15.66 4.90 -41.65
N ARG A 461 -14.68 5.34 -40.83
CA ARG A 461 -14.08 4.54 -39.75
C ARG A 461 -14.28 5.21 -38.36
N TYR A 462 -14.59 4.38 -37.39
CA TYR A 462 -14.99 4.77 -36.04
C TYR A 462 -14.25 3.94 -35.02
N LYS A 463 -14.01 4.53 -33.83
CA LYS A 463 -13.37 3.88 -32.68
C LYS A 463 -14.32 3.93 -31.50
N LYS A 464 -14.42 2.83 -30.78
CA LYS A 464 -15.13 2.76 -29.50
C LYS A 464 -14.40 3.63 -28.47
N LEU A 465 -15.15 4.41 -27.71
CA LEU A 465 -14.65 5.16 -26.57
C LEU A 465 -14.68 4.32 -25.29
N PHE A 466 -15.36 3.17 -25.32
CA PHE A 466 -15.48 2.21 -24.22
C PHE A 466 -15.18 0.80 -24.72
N LEU A 467 -14.45 0.02 -23.94
CA LEU A 467 -14.22 -1.38 -24.25
C LEU A 467 -15.52 -2.19 -24.19
N GLU A 468 -16.34 -1.94 -23.16
CA GLU A 468 -17.67 -2.54 -22.98
C GLU A 468 -18.61 -1.54 -22.29
N LEU A 469 -19.90 -1.56 -22.69
CA LEU A 469 -20.96 -0.86 -21.96
C LEU A 469 -21.61 -1.82 -20.95
N THR A 470 -21.59 -1.45 -19.68
CA THR A 470 -22.21 -2.20 -18.58
C THR A 470 -23.61 -1.75 -18.23
#